data_e5d6ac530cb9183801eac10849ad2b80
#
_entry.id   e5d6ac530cb9183801eac10849ad2b80
#
_cell.length_a   1.000
_cell.length_b   1.000
_cell.length_c   1.000
_cell.angle_alpha   90.00
_cell.angle_beta   90.00
_cell.angle_gamma   90.00
#
_symmetry.space_group_name_H-M   'P 1'
#
loop_
_entity.id
_entity.type
_entity.pdbx_description
1 polymer ?
#
loop_
_entity_poly.entity_id
_entity_poly.type
_entity_poly.pdbx_seq_one_letter_code
_entity_poly.pdbx_strand_id
1 'polypeptide(L)'
;MKRALLIICTLLAATTLSAQSLTVGSYNIRVANDNDARKGDGWESRHIVLCEQIRWHDFDIFGAQEVTRPQLEDMLAQLPEYDFIGGGRDDGKMQGELSPIIYKRNKFKILDSGMFWISENPDRVGVKGWDAALPRICTYAHIKDRTTGEKFWFFSLHMDHIGVEARREGAKLIQRKVAEMCHDERAVVVGDFNVDQHDEAYKTMLTSGMLADAYDVALHRFATNGTFQGFNSAEYTESRIDH
;
A
#
# COMPACT_ATOMS: atom_id res chain seq x y z
N MET A 1 -55.74 46.78 -18.76
CA MET A 1 -54.37 46.34 -19.06
C MET A 1 -53.80 45.61 -17.87
N LYS A 2 -53.81 44.28 -17.83
CA LYS A 2 -53.29 43.45 -16.73
C LYS A 2 -51.83 43.10 -17.06
N ARG A 3 -50.87 43.55 -16.25
CA ARG A 3 -49.46 43.19 -16.36
C ARG A 3 -49.28 41.83 -15.66
N ALA A 4 -48.94 40.80 -16.43
CA ALA A 4 -48.51 39.52 -15.88
C ALA A 4 -47.04 39.61 -15.42
N LEU A 5 -46.80 39.38 -14.16
CA LEU A 5 -45.47 39.29 -13.57
C LEU A 5 -44.96 37.86 -13.74
N LEU A 6 -43.94 37.67 -14.59
CA LEU A 6 -43.30 36.40 -14.80
C LEU A 6 -42.23 36.21 -13.72
N ILE A 7 -42.46 35.35 -12.74
CA ILE A 7 -41.45 34.96 -11.74
C ILE A 7 -40.63 33.80 -12.32
N ILE A 8 -39.40 34.09 -12.69
CA ILE A 8 -38.41 33.06 -13.08
C ILE A 8 -37.78 32.54 -11.77
N CYS A 9 -38.22 31.36 -11.34
CA CYS A 9 -37.55 30.62 -10.28
C CYS A 9 -36.31 29.95 -10.87
N THR A 10 -35.14 30.55 -10.70
CA THR A 10 -33.85 29.88 -10.92
C THR A 10 -33.61 28.91 -9.78
N LEU A 11 -33.82 27.60 -10.02
CA LEU A 11 -33.33 26.54 -9.13
C LEU A 11 -31.80 26.56 -9.20
N LEU A 12 -31.12 27.14 -8.23
CA LEU A 12 -29.72 26.84 -7.94
C LEU A 12 -29.69 25.43 -7.41
N ALA A 13 -29.32 24.46 -8.26
CA ALA A 13 -28.88 23.15 -7.81
C ALA A 13 -27.54 23.36 -7.09
N ALA A 14 -27.57 23.48 -5.77
CA ALA A 14 -26.37 23.39 -4.96
C ALA A 14 -25.84 21.95 -5.08
N THR A 15 -24.91 21.73 -6.02
CA THR A 15 -24.10 20.51 -6.00
C THR A 15 -23.24 20.60 -4.75
N THR A 16 -23.62 19.89 -3.69
CA THR A 16 -22.71 19.63 -2.58
C THR A 16 -21.54 18.83 -3.15
N LEU A 17 -20.39 19.49 -3.38
CA LEU A 17 -19.14 18.79 -3.55
C LEU A 17 -18.85 18.10 -2.21
N SER A 18 -19.31 16.87 -2.06
CA SER A 18 -18.81 16.00 -1.01
C SER A 18 -17.35 15.74 -1.35
N ALA A 19 -16.43 16.26 -0.55
CA ALA A 19 -15.04 15.85 -0.63
C ALA A 19 -15.00 14.35 -0.40
N GLN A 20 -14.73 13.59 -1.47
CA GLN A 20 -14.71 12.15 -1.35
C GLN A 20 -13.36 11.76 -0.73
N SER A 21 -13.40 11.12 0.43
CA SER A 21 -12.21 10.62 1.11
C SER A 21 -11.75 9.32 0.46
N LEU A 22 -10.44 9.13 0.40
CA LEU A 22 -9.80 7.88 0.04
C LEU A 22 -9.17 7.29 1.30
N THR A 23 -9.62 6.10 1.70
CA THR A 23 -9.03 5.37 2.83
C THR A 23 -7.95 4.43 2.30
N VAL A 24 -6.70 4.75 2.66
CA VAL A 24 -5.50 4.01 2.23
C VAL A 24 -4.91 3.25 3.41
N GLY A 25 -4.35 2.06 3.15
CA GLY A 25 -3.66 1.25 4.16
C GLY A 25 -2.31 0.72 3.69
N SER A 26 -1.43 0.46 4.67
CA SER A 26 -0.26 -0.40 4.55
C SER A 26 -0.38 -1.49 5.61
N TYR A 27 -0.24 -2.77 5.24
CA TYR A 27 -0.51 -3.85 6.18
C TYR A 27 0.41 -5.06 5.93
N ASN A 28 1.50 -5.17 6.69
CA ASN A 28 2.23 -6.43 6.74
C ASN A 28 1.38 -7.45 7.49
N ILE A 29 0.87 -8.46 6.78
CA ILE A 29 -0.04 -9.47 7.34
C ILE A 29 0.67 -10.62 8.03
N ARG A 30 1.98 -10.63 8.04
CA ARG A 30 2.82 -11.72 8.57
C ARG A 30 2.62 -13.03 7.82
N VAL A 31 3.67 -13.53 7.21
CA VAL A 31 3.69 -14.82 6.49
C VAL A 31 3.22 -15.97 7.40
N ALA A 32 2.45 -16.88 6.82
CA ALA A 32 2.06 -18.11 7.51
C ALA A 32 3.29 -19.00 7.75
N ASN A 33 3.56 -19.36 8.99
CA ASN A 33 4.68 -20.21 9.34
C ASN A 33 4.37 -21.12 10.54
N ASP A 34 5.06 -22.26 10.60
CA ASP A 34 4.83 -23.28 11.62
C ASP A 34 5.19 -22.82 13.05
N ASN A 35 6.10 -21.87 13.20
CA ASN A 35 6.50 -21.39 14.52
C ASN A 35 5.38 -20.60 15.17
N ASP A 36 4.74 -19.71 14.42
CA ASP A 36 3.58 -18.96 14.88
C ASP A 36 2.40 -19.90 15.13
N ALA A 37 2.17 -20.90 14.26
CA ALA A 37 1.12 -21.89 14.44
C ALA A 37 1.31 -22.69 15.75
N ARG A 38 2.53 -23.11 16.09
CA ARG A 38 2.82 -23.79 17.37
C ARG A 38 2.58 -22.94 18.60
N LYS A 39 2.65 -21.62 18.48
CA LYS A 39 2.38 -20.65 19.57
C LYS A 39 0.90 -20.29 19.69
N GLY A 40 0.04 -20.75 18.77
CA GLY A 40 -1.36 -20.38 18.72
C GLY A 40 -1.67 -19.13 17.90
N ASP A 41 -0.63 -18.48 17.32
CA ASP A 41 -0.72 -17.26 16.52
C ASP A 41 -0.63 -17.55 15.02
N GLY A 42 -1.00 -18.76 14.60
CA GLY A 42 -0.99 -19.20 13.20
C GLY A 42 -1.97 -18.43 12.33
N TRP A 43 -1.79 -18.54 11.02
CA TRP A 43 -2.66 -17.91 10.04
C TRP A 43 -4.13 -18.26 10.23
N GLU A 44 -4.43 -19.52 10.52
CA GLU A 44 -5.77 -20.03 10.80
C GLU A 44 -6.53 -19.22 11.87
N SER A 45 -5.80 -18.73 12.88
CA SER A 45 -6.38 -17.93 13.97
C SER A 45 -6.43 -16.43 13.61
N ARG A 46 -5.45 -15.93 12.85
CA ARG A 46 -5.28 -14.49 12.60
C ARG A 46 -6.13 -13.95 11.46
N HIS A 47 -6.34 -14.74 10.40
CA HIS A 47 -6.93 -14.24 9.16
C HIS A 47 -8.34 -13.69 9.33
N ILE A 48 -9.15 -14.27 10.25
CA ILE A 48 -10.51 -13.79 10.52
C ILE A 48 -10.47 -12.38 11.09
N VAL A 49 -9.68 -12.18 12.16
CA VAL A 49 -9.54 -10.86 12.80
C VAL A 49 -8.94 -9.83 11.86
N LEU A 50 -7.97 -10.24 11.05
CA LEU A 50 -7.33 -9.40 10.03
C LEU A 50 -8.37 -8.91 8.99
N CYS A 51 -9.20 -9.80 8.48
CA CYS A 51 -10.26 -9.43 7.53
C CYS A 51 -11.31 -8.52 8.18
N GLU A 52 -11.66 -8.76 9.45
CA GLU A 52 -12.55 -7.86 10.20
C GLU A 52 -11.95 -6.47 10.42
N GLN A 53 -10.64 -6.36 10.66
CA GLN A 53 -9.96 -5.07 10.73
C GLN A 53 -10.02 -4.32 9.39
N ILE A 54 -9.78 -5.02 8.27
CA ILE A 54 -9.88 -4.44 6.93
C ILE A 54 -11.30 -3.90 6.70
N ARG A 55 -12.35 -4.64 7.06
CA ARG A 55 -13.74 -4.18 6.97
C ARG A 55 -14.02 -3.00 7.89
N TRP A 56 -13.54 -3.06 9.13
CA TRP A 56 -13.77 -2.01 10.12
C TRP A 56 -13.18 -0.67 9.69
N HIS A 57 -11.95 -0.69 9.16
CA HIS A 57 -11.30 0.51 8.64
C HIS A 57 -11.82 0.93 7.27
N ASP A 58 -12.57 0.05 6.62
CA ASP A 58 -13.19 0.27 5.31
C ASP A 58 -12.18 0.76 4.26
N PHE A 59 -11.00 0.14 4.20
CA PHE A 59 -9.97 0.52 3.25
C PHE A 59 -10.53 0.50 1.82
N ASP A 60 -10.31 1.57 1.08
CA ASP A 60 -10.62 1.60 -0.34
C ASP A 60 -9.56 0.86 -1.16
N ILE A 61 -8.30 1.04 -0.74
CA ILE A 61 -7.12 0.43 -1.35
C ILE A 61 -6.01 0.32 -0.31
N PHE A 62 -5.27 -0.78 -0.32
CA PHE A 62 -4.12 -0.96 0.57
C PHE A 62 -3.05 -1.84 -0.06
N GLY A 63 -1.80 -1.61 0.35
CA GLY A 63 -0.71 -2.53 0.09
C GLY A 63 -0.61 -3.55 1.22
N ALA A 64 -0.45 -4.83 0.89
CA ALA A 64 -0.17 -5.86 1.87
C ALA A 64 1.24 -6.44 1.66
N GLN A 65 1.89 -6.88 2.73
CA GLN A 65 3.21 -7.47 2.67
C GLN A 65 3.22 -8.86 3.32
N GLU A 66 4.21 -9.70 2.98
CA GLU A 66 4.36 -11.08 3.42
C GLU A 66 3.19 -12.00 3.01
N VAL A 67 2.48 -11.65 1.96
CA VAL A 67 1.32 -12.40 1.50
C VAL A 67 1.75 -13.62 0.69
N THR A 68 1.38 -14.83 1.13
CA THR A 68 1.49 -16.01 0.29
C THR A 68 0.21 -16.26 -0.49
N ARG A 69 0.30 -17.07 -1.55
CA ARG A 69 -0.88 -17.40 -2.36
C ARG A 69 -2.06 -17.95 -1.53
N PRO A 70 -1.88 -18.93 -0.62
CA PRO A 70 -2.99 -19.42 0.23
C PRO A 70 -3.60 -18.31 1.11
N GLN A 71 -2.74 -17.46 1.70
CA GLN A 71 -3.22 -16.33 2.52
C GLN A 71 -4.06 -15.34 1.69
N LEU A 72 -3.64 -15.05 0.47
CA LEU A 72 -4.39 -14.19 -0.43
C LEU A 72 -5.75 -14.80 -0.81
N GLU A 73 -5.78 -16.09 -1.13
CA GLU A 73 -7.02 -16.82 -1.44
C GLU A 73 -8.00 -16.77 -0.27
N ASP A 74 -7.53 -17.00 0.97
CA ASP A 74 -8.36 -16.92 2.19
C ASP A 74 -8.90 -15.49 2.42
N MET A 75 -8.05 -14.47 2.24
CA MET A 75 -8.47 -13.08 2.38
C MET A 75 -9.56 -12.71 1.36
N LEU A 76 -9.38 -13.04 0.09
CA LEU A 76 -10.34 -12.71 -0.96
C LEU A 76 -11.65 -13.50 -0.83
N ALA A 77 -11.61 -14.71 -0.29
CA ALA A 77 -12.82 -15.47 0.03
C ALA A 77 -13.68 -14.78 1.11
N GLN A 78 -13.03 -14.12 2.07
CA GLN A 78 -13.71 -13.34 3.10
C GLN A 78 -14.05 -11.91 2.68
N LEU A 79 -13.31 -11.31 1.75
CA LEU A 79 -13.44 -9.94 1.30
C LEU A 79 -13.89 -9.89 -0.18
N PRO A 80 -15.10 -10.35 -0.52
CA PRO A 80 -15.54 -10.52 -1.91
C PRO A 80 -15.67 -9.20 -2.69
N GLU A 81 -15.72 -8.06 -2.01
CA GLU A 81 -15.74 -6.73 -2.60
C GLU A 81 -14.37 -6.27 -3.10
N TYR A 82 -13.28 -6.93 -2.67
CA TYR A 82 -11.92 -6.61 -3.08
C TYR A 82 -11.44 -7.47 -4.24
N ASP A 83 -10.45 -6.95 -4.93
CA ASP A 83 -9.63 -7.63 -5.93
C ASP A 83 -8.17 -7.26 -5.68
N PHE A 84 -7.23 -7.86 -6.40
CA PHE A 84 -5.82 -7.61 -6.18
C PHE A 84 -5.01 -7.45 -7.47
N ILE A 85 -3.83 -6.86 -7.33
CA ILE A 85 -2.79 -6.73 -8.34
C ILE A 85 -1.48 -7.18 -7.70
N GLY A 86 -0.64 -7.88 -8.45
CA GLY A 86 0.69 -8.29 -8.02
C GLY A 86 0.96 -9.76 -8.23
N GLY A 87 2.22 -10.13 -8.06
CA GLY A 87 2.72 -11.49 -8.19
C GLY A 87 3.75 -11.82 -7.11
N GLY A 88 4.17 -13.08 -7.06
CA GLY A 88 5.15 -13.58 -6.12
C GLY A 88 6.58 -13.18 -6.50
N ARG A 89 7.39 -12.88 -5.51
CA ARG A 89 8.77 -12.39 -5.70
C ARG A 89 9.72 -13.38 -6.36
N ASP A 90 9.39 -14.69 -6.34
CA ASP A 90 10.28 -15.73 -6.84
C ASP A 90 10.09 -16.00 -8.34
N ASP A 91 8.86 -15.90 -8.85
CA ASP A 91 8.53 -16.25 -10.24
C ASP A 91 7.73 -15.18 -11.01
N GLY A 92 7.40 -14.08 -10.34
CA GLY A 92 6.54 -13.03 -10.91
C GLY A 92 5.09 -13.46 -11.09
N LYS A 93 4.70 -14.62 -10.56
CA LYS A 93 3.34 -15.17 -10.63
C LYS A 93 2.78 -15.39 -9.23
N MET A 94 2.93 -16.59 -8.64
CA MET A 94 2.36 -16.91 -7.34
C MET A 94 3.34 -17.62 -6.39
N GLN A 95 4.63 -17.70 -6.73
CA GLN A 95 5.65 -18.30 -5.86
C GLN A 95 6.37 -17.23 -5.03
N GLY A 96 6.66 -17.58 -3.79
CA GLY A 96 7.21 -16.68 -2.80
C GLY A 96 6.16 -15.76 -2.21
N GLU A 97 6.63 -14.77 -1.46
CA GLU A 97 5.75 -13.75 -0.90
C GLU A 97 5.39 -12.70 -1.98
N LEU A 98 4.16 -12.23 -1.91
CA LEU A 98 3.63 -11.12 -2.70
C LEU A 98 3.68 -9.84 -1.86
N SER A 99 3.73 -8.71 -2.57
CA SER A 99 3.43 -7.37 -2.03
C SER A 99 2.24 -6.78 -2.81
N PRO A 100 1.05 -7.38 -2.72
CA PRO A 100 -0.07 -7.05 -3.57
C PRO A 100 -0.67 -5.68 -3.20
N ILE A 101 -1.30 -5.07 -4.21
CA ILE A 101 -2.25 -3.98 -4.04
C ILE A 101 -3.64 -4.61 -4.00
N ILE A 102 -4.36 -4.42 -2.90
CA ILE A 102 -5.72 -4.93 -2.71
C ILE A 102 -6.67 -3.73 -2.71
N TYR A 103 -7.73 -3.79 -3.51
CA TYR A 103 -8.58 -2.63 -3.77
C TYR A 103 -10.06 -3.00 -3.95
N LYS A 104 -10.97 -2.10 -3.60
CA LYS A 104 -12.41 -2.26 -3.86
C LYS A 104 -12.68 -2.23 -5.36
N ARG A 105 -13.10 -3.37 -5.93
CA ARG A 105 -13.30 -3.53 -7.39
C ARG A 105 -14.36 -2.60 -7.97
N ASN A 106 -15.37 -2.26 -7.19
CA ASN A 106 -16.45 -1.39 -7.63
C ASN A 106 -16.06 0.10 -7.62
N LYS A 107 -15.10 0.50 -6.78
CA LYS A 107 -14.62 1.88 -6.66
C LYS A 107 -13.59 2.23 -7.74
N PHE A 108 -12.75 1.30 -8.13
CA PHE A 108 -11.62 1.57 -9.00
C PHE A 108 -11.69 0.87 -10.34
N LYS A 109 -11.07 1.51 -11.34
CA LYS A 109 -10.71 0.93 -12.62
C LYS A 109 -9.19 0.95 -12.75
N ILE A 110 -8.58 -0.20 -12.96
CA ILE A 110 -7.16 -0.32 -13.23
C ILE A 110 -6.92 0.06 -14.69
N LEU A 111 -6.01 1.01 -14.90
CA LEU A 111 -5.62 1.51 -16.22
C LEU A 111 -4.36 0.84 -16.73
N ASP A 112 -3.39 0.64 -15.79
CA ASP A 112 -2.13 -0.06 -16.01
C ASP A 112 -1.68 -0.68 -14.70
N SER A 113 -0.89 -1.75 -14.75
CA SER A 113 -0.33 -2.37 -13.55
C SER A 113 0.81 -3.31 -13.87
N GLY A 114 1.67 -3.54 -12.89
CA GLY A 114 2.78 -4.45 -13.00
C GLY A 114 3.56 -4.56 -11.71
N MET A 115 4.76 -5.11 -11.82
CA MET A 115 5.69 -5.20 -10.71
C MET A 115 7.12 -5.15 -11.22
N PHE A 116 8.05 -4.78 -10.36
CA PHE A 116 9.47 -4.84 -10.61
C PHE A 116 10.23 -5.31 -9.37
N TRP A 117 11.43 -5.84 -9.58
CA TRP A 117 12.31 -6.27 -8.49
C TRP A 117 13.14 -5.09 -8.00
N ILE A 118 13.25 -4.97 -6.67
CA ILE A 118 14.08 -3.95 -6.03
C ILE A 118 15.53 -4.43 -6.10
N SER A 119 16.17 -4.17 -7.25
CA SER A 119 17.52 -4.63 -7.58
C SER A 119 18.15 -3.75 -8.65
N GLU A 120 19.44 -4.01 -8.97
CA GLU A 120 20.15 -3.38 -10.09
C GLU A 120 19.54 -3.73 -11.46
N ASN A 121 18.75 -4.83 -11.50
CA ASN A 121 18.06 -5.30 -12.70
C ASN A 121 16.54 -5.46 -12.42
N PRO A 122 15.78 -4.37 -12.37
CA PRO A 122 14.39 -4.39 -11.90
C PRO A 122 13.45 -5.28 -12.71
N ASP A 123 13.75 -5.50 -13.97
CA ASP A 123 12.93 -6.30 -14.88
C ASP A 123 13.26 -7.81 -14.84
N ARG A 124 14.29 -8.20 -14.09
CA ARG A 124 14.71 -9.59 -13.97
C ARG A 124 14.01 -10.30 -12.83
N VAL A 125 13.21 -11.30 -13.18
CA VAL A 125 12.41 -12.11 -12.25
C VAL A 125 13.28 -12.86 -11.23
N GLY A 126 12.88 -12.84 -9.95
CA GLY A 126 13.49 -13.63 -8.88
C GLY A 126 14.88 -13.16 -8.44
N VAL A 127 15.33 -11.99 -8.89
CA VAL A 127 16.66 -11.48 -8.57
C VAL A 127 16.71 -10.82 -7.19
N LYS A 128 17.80 -11.05 -6.47
CA LYS A 128 18.16 -10.27 -5.30
C LYS A 128 18.91 -9.01 -5.73
N GLY A 129 18.63 -7.89 -5.09
CA GLY A 129 19.36 -6.65 -5.30
C GLY A 129 20.46 -6.45 -4.27
N TRP A 130 21.63 -6.00 -4.71
CA TRP A 130 22.77 -5.63 -3.86
C TRP A 130 23.09 -6.70 -2.81
N ASP A 131 23.06 -6.33 -1.52
CA ASP A 131 23.28 -7.22 -0.38
C ASP A 131 21.99 -7.83 0.21
N ALA A 132 20.87 -7.79 -0.53
CA ALA A 132 19.58 -8.31 -0.06
C ALA A 132 19.64 -9.81 0.30
N ALA A 133 19.02 -10.16 1.42
CA ALA A 133 18.87 -11.57 1.83
C ALA A 133 17.91 -12.34 0.92
N LEU A 134 16.89 -11.67 0.40
CA LEU A 134 15.80 -12.24 -0.40
C LEU A 134 15.46 -11.35 -1.60
N PRO A 135 14.87 -11.90 -2.69
CA PRO A 135 14.26 -11.05 -3.71
C PRO A 135 13.21 -10.14 -3.10
N ARG A 136 13.20 -8.87 -3.48
CA ARG A 136 12.24 -7.86 -3.03
C ARG A 136 11.57 -7.23 -4.22
N ILE A 137 10.30 -6.91 -4.08
CA ILE A 137 9.46 -6.43 -5.17
C ILE A 137 8.69 -5.17 -4.78
N CYS A 138 8.33 -4.42 -5.79
CA CYS A 138 7.33 -3.37 -5.73
C CYS A 138 6.26 -3.65 -6.77
N THR A 139 5.02 -3.77 -6.33
CA THR A 139 3.84 -3.81 -7.19
C THR A 139 3.34 -2.39 -7.43
N TYR A 140 2.93 -2.07 -8.65
CA TYR A 140 2.38 -0.76 -8.98
C TYR A 140 1.07 -0.87 -9.76
N ALA A 141 0.24 0.17 -9.66
CA ALA A 141 -0.96 0.31 -10.44
C ALA A 141 -1.24 1.79 -10.77
N HIS A 142 -1.65 2.05 -12.02
CA HIS A 142 -2.29 3.30 -12.43
C HIS A 142 -3.79 3.12 -12.33
N ILE A 143 -4.43 3.94 -11.52
CA ILE A 143 -5.80 3.69 -11.05
C ILE A 143 -6.67 4.90 -11.37
N LYS A 144 -7.92 4.63 -11.77
CA LYS A 144 -8.97 5.66 -11.89
C LYS A 144 -10.08 5.38 -10.89
N ASP A 145 -10.39 6.35 -10.05
CA ASP A 145 -11.62 6.34 -9.26
C ASP A 145 -12.83 6.49 -10.18
N ARG A 146 -13.76 5.55 -10.11
CA ARG A 146 -14.94 5.51 -10.99
C ARG A 146 -15.94 6.62 -10.68
N THR A 147 -15.94 7.13 -9.45
CA THR A 147 -16.89 8.12 -8.99
C THR A 147 -16.41 9.54 -9.29
N THR A 148 -15.15 9.84 -8.96
CA THR A 148 -14.58 11.18 -9.16
C THR A 148 -13.96 11.35 -10.56
N GLY A 149 -13.56 10.27 -11.20
CA GLY A 149 -12.78 10.28 -12.43
C GLY A 149 -11.30 10.59 -12.23
N GLU A 150 -10.89 10.88 -11.00
CA GLU A 150 -9.49 11.15 -10.63
C GLU A 150 -8.60 9.95 -10.90
N LYS A 151 -7.35 10.22 -11.29
CA LYS A 151 -6.34 9.21 -11.51
C LYS A 151 -5.19 9.40 -10.54
N PHE A 152 -4.57 8.29 -10.17
CA PHE A 152 -3.38 8.28 -9.32
C PHE A 152 -2.61 6.98 -9.49
N TRP A 153 -1.35 7.00 -9.09
CA TRP A 153 -0.50 5.82 -9.02
C TRP A 153 -0.45 5.28 -7.59
N PHE A 154 -0.43 3.97 -7.46
CA PHE A 154 -0.31 3.28 -6.19
C PHE A 154 0.83 2.27 -6.26
N PHE A 155 1.71 2.28 -5.24
CA PHE A 155 2.85 1.39 -5.12
C PHE A 155 2.78 0.67 -3.79
N SER A 156 2.97 -0.67 -3.81
CA SER A 156 3.08 -1.51 -2.61
C SER A 156 4.40 -2.25 -2.65
N LEU A 157 5.22 -2.08 -1.63
CA LEU A 157 6.57 -2.64 -1.59
C LEU A 157 6.88 -3.32 -0.25
N HIS A 158 7.92 -4.17 -0.28
CA HIS A 158 8.52 -4.73 0.92
C HIS A 158 10.05 -4.74 0.74
N MET A 159 10.76 -3.89 1.48
CA MET A 159 12.21 -3.77 1.42
C MET A 159 12.90 -4.91 2.17
N ASP A 160 14.23 -5.06 1.96
CA ASP A 160 14.97 -6.14 2.59
C ASP A 160 15.23 -5.86 4.08
N HIS A 161 15.08 -6.89 4.90
CA HIS A 161 15.20 -6.79 6.35
C HIS A 161 16.65 -6.88 6.87
N ILE A 162 17.62 -7.27 6.01
CA ILE A 162 19.03 -7.41 6.37
C ILE A 162 19.91 -6.43 5.59
N GLY A 163 19.77 -6.40 4.26
CA GLY A 163 20.65 -5.66 3.36
C GLY A 163 20.55 -4.15 3.52
N VAL A 164 21.56 -3.51 4.07
CA VAL A 164 21.60 -2.06 4.25
C VAL A 164 21.74 -1.33 2.92
N GLU A 165 22.63 -1.85 2.05
CA GLU A 165 22.79 -1.29 0.70
C GLU A 165 21.54 -1.50 -0.15
N ALA A 166 20.91 -2.67 -0.05
CA ALA A 166 19.67 -2.99 -0.74
C ALA A 166 18.54 -2.01 -0.37
N ARG A 167 18.40 -1.64 0.89
CA ARG A 167 17.41 -0.64 1.31
C ARG A 167 17.75 0.76 0.79
N ARG A 168 19.01 1.19 0.92
CA ARG A 168 19.47 2.51 0.46
C ARG A 168 19.29 2.68 -1.05
N GLU A 169 19.80 1.75 -1.84
CA GLU A 169 19.73 1.82 -3.29
C GLU A 169 18.31 1.50 -3.79
N GLY A 170 17.59 0.62 -3.08
CA GLY A 170 16.17 0.34 -3.30
C GLY A 170 15.32 1.60 -3.16
N ALA A 171 15.54 2.41 -2.13
CA ALA A 171 14.85 3.70 -1.97
C ALA A 171 15.08 4.65 -3.15
N LYS A 172 16.32 4.73 -3.65
CA LYS A 172 16.63 5.52 -4.85
C LYS A 172 15.97 4.97 -6.11
N LEU A 173 15.89 3.63 -6.24
CA LEU A 173 15.19 2.98 -7.34
C LEU A 173 13.70 3.31 -7.31
N ILE A 174 13.04 3.20 -6.15
CA ILE A 174 11.62 3.55 -6.00
C ILE A 174 11.38 5.01 -6.40
N GLN A 175 12.19 5.96 -5.91
CA GLN A 175 12.08 7.37 -6.31
C GLN A 175 12.15 7.55 -7.83
N ARG A 176 13.14 6.91 -8.49
CA ARG A 176 13.26 6.97 -9.95
C ARG A 176 12.03 6.41 -10.65
N LYS A 177 11.54 5.24 -10.22
CA LYS A 177 10.33 4.62 -10.79
C LYS A 177 9.09 5.48 -10.61
N VAL A 178 8.90 6.08 -9.44
CA VAL A 178 7.81 7.04 -9.19
C VAL A 178 7.93 8.25 -10.14
N ALA A 179 9.12 8.85 -10.27
CA ALA A 179 9.33 9.97 -11.18
C ALA A 179 9.07 9.62 -12.64
N GLU A 180 9.58 8.46 -13.10
CA GLU A 180 9.46 7.98 -14.47
C GLU A 180 8.02 7.64 -14.85
N MET A 181 7.23 7.10 -13.91
CA MET A 181 5.88 6.58 -14.19
C MET A 181 4.80 7.61 -13.94
N CYS A 182 4.92 8.39 -12.85
CA CYS A 182 3.83 9.25 -12.41
C CYS A 182 3.82 10.61 -13.10
N HIS A 183 4.98 11.09 -13.58
CA HIS A 183 5.10 12.44 -14.11
C HIS A 183 4.49 13.47 -13.13
N ASP A 184 3.41 14.14 -13.54
CA ASP A 184 2.69 15.13 -12.72
C ASP A 184 1.45 14.55 -12.01
N GLU A 185 1.16 13.24 -12.16
CA GLU A 185 0.03 12.61 -11.49
C GLU A 185 0.38 12.28 -10.02
N ARG A 186 -0.63 12.24 -9.18
CA ARG A 186 -0.49 11.88 -7.76
C ARG A 186 0.01 10.46 -7.61
N ALA A 187 0.87 10.23 -6.62
CA ALA A 187 1.37 8.92 -6.26
C ALA A 187 1.15 8.65 -4.77
N VAL A 188 0.81 7.41 -4.47
CA VAL A 188 0.77 6.86 -3.11
C VAL A 188 1.74 5.69 -3.07
N VAL A 189 2.66 5.71 -2.13
CA VAL A 189 3.64 4.64 -1.90
C VAL A 189 3.44 4.12 -0.50
N VAL A 190 3.19 2.82 -0.38
CA VAL A 190 3.01 2.16 0.92
C VAL A 190 3.86 0.89 0.99
N GLY A 191 4.18 0.44 2.19
CA GLY A 191 4.88 -0.82 2.37
C GLY A 191 5.60 -0.95 3.69
N ASP A 192 6.16 -2.14 3.89
CA ASP A 192 7.14 -2.41 4.92
C ASP A 192 8.53 -2.06 4.39
N PHE A 193 9.10 -0.98 4.90
CA PHE A 193 10.41 -0.50 4.48
C PHE A 193 11.55 -1.19 5.25
N ASN A 194 11.24 -1.94 6.30
CA ASN A 194 12.21 -2.56 7.21
C ASN A 194 13.24 -1.57 7.78
N VAL A 195 12.89 -0.30 7.77
CA VAL A 195 13.65 0.80 8.38
C VAL A 195 12.68 1.81 8.96
N ASP A 196 13.08 2.42 10.05
CA ASP A 196 12.27 3.45 10.70
C ASP A 196 12.55 4.86 10.13
N GLN A 197 11.83 5.83 10.64
CA GLN A 197 11.88 7.24 10.24
C GLN A 197 13.25 7.93 10.45
N HIS A 198 14.20 7.28 11.09
CA HIS A 198 15.54 7.82 11.34
C HIS A 198 16.59 7.31 10.35
N ASP A 199 16.27 6.25 9.61
CA ASP A 199 17.19 5.61 8.66
C ASP A 199 17.44 6.45 7.40
N GLU A 200 18.60 6.22 6.76
CA GLU A 200 18.98 6.89 5.51
C GLU A 200 18.04 6.54 4.34
N ALA A 201 17.62 5.29 4.26
CA ALA A 201 16.73 4.83 3.19
C ALA A 201 15.37 5.53 3.26
N TYR A 202 14.78 5.67 4.47
CA TYR A 202 13.57 6.45 4.65
C TYR A 202 13.77 7.92 4.25
N LYS A 203 14.84 8.57 4.74
CA LYS A 203 15.13 9.97 4.38
C LYS A 203 15.31 10.14 2.88
N THR A 204 15.94 9.16 2.21
CA THR A 204 16.10 9.14 0.77
C THR A 204 14.75 9.20 0.05
N MET A 205 13.73 8.49 0.50
CA MET A 205 12.39 8.53 -0.10
C MET A 205 11.78 9.93 -0.14
N LEU A 206 12.15 10.80 0.79
CA LEU A 206 11.62 12.17 0.92
C LEU A 206 12.48 13.25 0.25
N THR A 207 13.74 12.96 -0.10
CA THR A 207 14.71 13.98 -0.55
C THR A 207 14.36 14.66 -1.86
N SER A 208 13.60 14.01 -2.74
CA SER A 208 13.18 14.59 -4.02
C SER A 208 12.08 15.65 -3.90
N GLY A 209 11.38 15.68 -2.75
CA GLY A 209 10.20 16.50 -2.55
C GLY A 209 8.96 16.03 -3.32
N MET A 210 9.04 14.90 -4.04
CA MET A 210 7.89 14.30 -4.73
C MET A 210 6.95 13.58 -3.78
N LEU A 211 7.50 13.00 -2.71
CA LEU A 211 6.76 12.26 -1.68
C LEU A 211 6.86 13.00 -0.35
N ALA A 212 5.82 12.92 0.43
CA ALA A 212 5.78 13.38 1.81
C ALA A 212 5.25 12.23 2.68
N ASP A 213 5.78 12.10 3.90
CA ASP A 213 5.25 11.12 4.85
C ASP A 213 3.86 11.56 5.32
N ALA A 214 2.87 10.69 5.09
CA ALA A 214 1.49 10.94 5.50
C ALA A 214 1.37 11.18 7.02
N TYR A 215 2.20 10.53 7.82
CA TYR A 215 2.25 10.73 9.26
C TYR A 215 2.66 12.17 9.61
N ASP A 216 3.65 12.73 8.90
CA ASP A 216 4.18 14.07 9.20
C ASP A 216 3.23 15.18 8.74
N VAL A 217 2.53 14.99 7.62
CA VAL A 217 1.60 16.00 7.06
C VAL A 217 0.17 15.88 7.57
N ALA A 218 -0.18 14.81 8.30
CA ALA A 218 -1.53 14.61 8.81
C ALA A 218 -1.93 15.66 9.83
N LEU A 219 -3.13 16.22 9.70
CA LEU A 219 -3.72 17.13 10.67
C LEU A 219 -4.00 16.45 12.02
N HIS A 220 -4.38 15.17 11.97
CA HIS A 220 -4.70 14.36 13.14
C HIS A 220 -3.97 13.04 13.06
N ARG A 221 -3.35 12.63 14.17
CA ARG A 221 -2.67 11.35 14.32
C ARG A 221 -3.39 10.56 15.41
N PHE A 222 -3.90 9.38 15.07
CA PHE A 222 -4.62 8.55 16.04
C PHE A 222 -3.67 7.94 17.07
N ALA A 223 -2.51 7.47 16.64
CA ALA A 223 -1.50 6.84 17.48
C ALA A 223 -0.12 7.43 17.20
N THR A 224 0.71 7.50 18.24
CA THR A 224 2.08 8.01 18.17
C THR A 224 3.12 6.90 18.31
N ASN A 225 2.67 5.67 18.58
CA ASN A 225 3.54 4.50 18.67
C ASN A 225 4.00 4.04 17.28
N GLY A 226 5.09 3.28 17.24
CA GLY A 226 5.61 2.66 16.03
C GLY A 226 4.76 1.47 15.56
N THR A 227 5.17 0.88 14.44
CA THR A 227 4.46 -0.23 13.79
C THR A 227 5.08 -1.59 14.07
N PHE A 228 6.31 -1.65 14.60
CA PHE A 228 7.03 -2.89 14.89
C PHE A 228 7.67 -2.91 16.28
N GLN A 229 7.27 -3.86 17.11
CA GLN A 229 7.75 -4.06 18.48
C GLN A 229 8.53 -5.39 18.67
N GLY A 230 9.13 -5.95 17.61
CA GLY A 230 9.89 -7.19 17.70
C GLY A 230 9.06 -8.43 18.09
N PHE A 231 7.77 -8.45 17.77
CA PHE A 231 6.80 -9.49 18.18
C PHE A 231 6.60 -9.61 19.70
N ASN A 232 6.91 -8.55 20.45
CA ASN A 232 6.65 -8.46 21.88
C ASN A 232 5.56 -7.42 22.16
N SER A 233 4.31 -7.87 22.30
CA SER A 233 3.15 -6.99 22.52
C SER A 233 3.19 -6.20 23.84
N ALA A 234 4.08 -6.57 24.77
CA ALA A 234 4.28 -5.85 26.03
C ALA A 234 5.24 -4.66 25.90
N GLU A 235 5.96 -4.56 24.79
CA GLU A 235 6.91 -3.46 24.58
C GLU A 235 6.29 -2.33 23.76
N TYR A 236 6.60 -1.11 24.17
CA TYR A 236 6.31 0.09 23.41
C TYR A 236 7.46 0.37 22.44
N THR A 237 7.14 0.79 21.23
CA THR A 237 8.11 1.22 20.23
C THR A 237 7.66 2.52 19.57
N GLU A 238 8.63 3.32 19.13
CA GLU A 238 8.41 4.47 18.23
C GLU A 238 8.86 4.17 16.82
N SER A 239 9.42 2.97 16.57
CA SER A 239 9.90 2.54 15.26
C SER A 239 8.75 2.29 14.31
N ARG A 240 8.58 3.17 13.31
CA ARG A 240 7.63 3.01 12.22
C ARG A 240 8.37 2.44 11.02
N ILE A 241 8.16 1.18 10.70
CA ILE A 241 8.77 0.52 9.53
C ILE A 241 7.76 0.34 8.39
N ASP A 242 6.48 0.43 8.69
CA ASP A 242 5.40 0.45 7.70
C ASP A 242 4.99 1.90 7.42
N HIS A 243 5.08 2.28 6.17
CA HIS A 243 4.84 3.64 5.69
C HIS A 243 3.80 3.67 4.58
#